data_09cf17f3a21f3fd38b9ad8d06fc1dae0
#
_entry.id   09cf17f3a21f3fd38b9ad8d06fc1dae0
#
_cell.length_a   1.000
_cell.length_b   1.000
_cell.length_c   1.000
_cell.angle_alpha   90.00
_cell.angle_beta   90.00
_cell.angle_gamma   90.00
#
_symmetry.space_group_name_H-M   'P 1'
#
loop_
_entity.id
_entity.type
_entity.pdbx_description
1 polymer ?
#
loop_
_entity_poly.entity_id
_entity_poly.type
_entity_poly.pdbx_seq_one_letter_code
_entity_poly.pdbx_strand_id
1 'polypeptide(L)'
;MHLRKLKTQDAQFMLEWMHDDSVIHYMRANFAAMQIDDCMNFIEESMYEKQNVHLAITDENDEYMGTVSLKNILKEKNAEFAITIRKKAMGKGFSAFAMKQIADYARDELYLKYMYWFVSMENERAIRFYDKNQYQRISYENLSKLSKIPVANAKNYIWYIKNFY
;
A
#
# COMPACT_ATOMS: atom_id res chain seq x y z
N MET A 1 8.77 15.34 3.85
CA MET A 1 7.93 14.23 3.34
C MET A 1 6.47 14.64 3.39
N HIS A 2 5.69 14.33 2.35
CA HIS A 2 4.23 14.52 2.35
C HIS A 2 3.53 13.50 1.46
N LEU A 3 2.20 13.40 1.58
CA LEU A 3 1.35 12.64 0.66
C LEU A 3 0.62 13.62 -0.26
N ARG A 4 0.52 13.27 -1.53
CA ARG A 4 -0.26 14.01 -2.53
C ARG A 4 -0.90 13.08 -3.55
N LYS A 5 -1.81 13.59 -4.35
CA LYS A 5 -2.30 12.86 -5.52
C LYS A 5 -1.14 12.53 -6.46
N LEU A 6 -1.26 11.40 -7.16
CA LEU A 6 -0.34 11.03 -8.22
C LEU A 6 -0.38 12.08 -9.35
N LYS A 7 0.77 12.31 -9.98
CA LYS A 7 0.95 13.22 -11.13
C LYS A 7 1.55 12.44 -12.29
N THR A 8 1.28 12.83 -13.52
CA THR A 8 1.81 12.18 -14.72
C THR A 8 3.34 12.03 -14.68
N GLN A 9 4.04 13.03 -14.14
CA GLN A 9 5.50 12.98 -13.97
C GLN A 9 6.00 11.86 -13.02
N ASP A 10 5.12 11.28 -12.20
CA ASP A 10 5.48 10.16 -11.31
C ASP A 10 5.62 8.84 -12.10
N ALA A 11 5.03 8.74 -13.29
CA ALA A 11 4.99 7.53 -14.09
C ALA A 11 6.37 6.91 -14.33
N GLN A 12 7.38 7.74 -14.64
CA GLN A 12 8.76 7.27 -14.85
C GLN A 12 9.35 6.62 -13.59
N PHE A 13 9.04 7.15 -12.42
CA PHE A 13 9.51 6.61 -11.14
C PHE A 13 8.71 5.40 -10.69
N MET A 14 7.44 5.30 -11.12
CA MET A 14 6.65 4.09 -10.95
C MET A 14 7.22 2.96 -11.81
N LEU A 15 7.53 3.23 -13.07
CA LEU A 15 8.14 2.24 -13.96
C LEU A 15 9.51 1.78 -13.44
N GLU A 16 10.31 2.69 -12.86
CA GLU A 16 11.61 2.36 -12.27
C GLU A 16 11.49 1.24 -11.22
N TRP A 17 10.58 1.35 -10.24
CA TRP A 17 10.44 0.31 -9.24
C TRP A 17 9.70 -0.93 -9.75
N MET A 18 8.86 -0.80 -10.78
CA MET A 18 8.20 -1.93 -11.43
C MET A 18 9.18 -2.84 -12.18
N HIS A 19 10.33 -2.30 -12.57
CA HIS A 19 11.41 -3.03 -13.22
C HIS A 19 12.58 -3.35 -12.27
N ASP A 20 12.43 -3.11 -10.96
CA ASP A 20 13.44 -3.49 -9.95
C ASP A 20 13.00 -4.77 -9.23
N ASP A 21 13.64 -5.92 -9.57
CA ASP A 21 13.35 -7.23 -8.98
C ASP A 21 13.40 -7.19 -7.45
N SER A 22 14.30 -6.39 -6.85
CA SER A 22 14.40 -6.27 -5.40
C SER A 22 13.18 -5.61 -4.75
N VAL A 23 12.35 -4.93 -5.53
CA VAL A 23 11.10 -4.30 -5.09
C VAL A 23 9.91 -5.21 -5.35
N ILE A 24 9.83 -5.78 -6.57
CA ILE A 24 8.63 -6.50 -7.03
C ILE A 24 8.61 -8.00 -6.69
N HIS A 25 9.72 -8.58 -6.25
CA HIS A 25 9.91 -10.02 -6.03
C HIS A 25 8.75 -10.71 -5.28
N TYR A 26 8.18 -10.04 -4.29
CA TYR A 26 7.08 -10.57 -3.47
C TYR A 26 5.70 -10.06 -3.88
N MET A 27 5.60 -9.33 -4.99
CA MET A 27 4.34 -8.77 -5.46
C MET A 27 3.57 -9.77 -6.32
N ARG A 28 2.24 -9.69 -6.29
CA ARG A 28 1.37 -10.66 -6.99
C ARG A 28 1.17 -10.32 -8.46
N ALA A 29 1.22 -9.04 -8.81
CA ALA A 29 1.05 -8.59 -10.19
C ALA A 29 2.37 -8.69 -10.95
N ASN A 30 2.27 -8.95 -12.25
CA ASN A 30 3.44 -8.98 -13.15
C ASN A 30 3.87 -7.54 -13.51
N PHE A 31 4.46 -6.85 -12.54
CA PHE A 31 4.92 -5.47 -12.73
C PHE A 31 6.06 -5.36 -13.75
N ALA A 32 6.89 -6.39 -13.89
CA ALA A 32 8.00 -6.39 -14.85
C ALA A 32 7.54 -6.26 -16.32
N ALA A 33 6.30 -6.62 -16.64
CA ALA A 33 5.72 -6.48 -17.98
C ALA A 33 5.12 -5.08 -18.25
N MET A 34 4.95 -4.26 -17.22
CA MET A 34 4.33 -2.93 -17.35
C MET A 34 5.19 -1.96 -18.16
N GLN A 35 4.53 -1.08 -18.88
CA GLN A 35 5.14 -0.02 -19.68
C GLN A 35 4.75 1.36 -19.13
N ILE A 36 5.35 2.40 -19.67
CA ILE A 36 5.09 3.78 -19.22
C ILE A 36 3.60 4.16 -19.38
N ASP A 37 2.95 3.69 -20.45
CA ASP A 37 1.54 3.96 -20.69
C ASP A 37 0.63 3.31 -19.65
N ASP A 38 0.99 2.13 -19.12
CA ASP A 38 0.26 1.49 -18.03
C ASP A 38 0.32 2.33 -16.74
N CYS A 39 1.50 2.92 -16.45
CA CYS A 39 1.66 3.82 -15.33
C CYS A 39 0.85 5.10 -15.49
N MET A 40 0.84 5.68 -16.70
CA MET A 40 0.07 6.89 -17.01
C MET A 40 -1.43 6.64 -16.91
N ASN A 41 -1.93 5.53 -17.46
CA ASN A 41 -3.32 5.12 -17.36
C ASN A 41 -3.73 4.90 -15.89
N PHE A 42 -2.92 4.20 -15.10
CA PHE A 42 -3.18 4.03 -13.66
C PHE A 42 -3.28 5.36 -12.91
N ILE A 43 -2.39 6.32 -13.22
CA ILE A 43 -2.42 7.65 -12.60
C ILE A 43 -3.72 8.37 -12.97
N GLU A 44 -4.11 8.35 -14.24
CA GLU A 44 -5.35 8.99 -14.71
C GLU A 44 -6.58 8.35 -14.07
N GLU A 45 -6.70 7.02 -14.10
CA GLU A 45 -7.81 6.29 -13.49
C GLU A 45 -7.92 6.58 -11.99
N SER A 46 -6.78 6.67 -11.28
CA SER A 46 -6.75 6.94 -9.85
C SER A 46 -7.37 8.28 -9.44
N MET A 47 -7.48 9.23 -10.37
CA MET A 47 -8.10 10.54 -10.11
C MET A 47 -9.62 10.48 -9.98
N TYR A 48 -10.24 9.50 -10.64
CA TYR A 48 -11.69 9.35 -10.73
C TYR A 48 -12.23 8.18 -9.91
N GLU A 49 -11.35 7.34 -9.38
CA GLU A 49 -11.73 6.16 -8.65
C GLU A 49 -12.35 6.50 -7.29
N LYS A 50 -13.46 5.82 -6.93
CA LYS A 50 -14.19 6.06 -5.68
C LYS A 50 -13.98 4.96 -4.64
N GLN A 51 -13.57 3.77 -5.07
CA GLN A 51 -13.37 2.62 -4.19
C GLN A 51 -11.93 2.42 -3.74
N ASN A 52 -11.02 3.16 -4.36
CA ASN A 52 -9.61 3.14 -4.00
C ASN A 52 -9.08 4.57 -3.86
N VAL A 53 -8.06 4.71 -3.04
CA VAL A 53 -7.27 5.93 -2.88
C VAL A 53 -5.82 5.56 -3.12
N HIS A 54 -5.16 6.26 -4.04
CA HIS A 54 -3.75 6.08 -4.36
C HIS A 54 -3.03 7.42 -4.23
N LEU A 55 -2.05 7.49 -3.33
CA LEU A 55 -1.29 8.71 -3.06
C LEU A 55 0.20 8.49 -3.30
N ALA A 56 0.84 9.47 -3.91
CA ALA A 56 2.29 9.54 -3.97
C ALA A 56 2.85 9.87 -2.59
N ILE A 57 3.90 9.17 -2.21
CA ILE A 57 4.76 9.50 -1.08
C ILE A 57 5.92 10.30 -1.64
N THR A 58 6.17 11.50 -1.13
CA THR A 58 7.20 12.39 -1.67
C THR A 58 8.16 12.88 -0.60
N ASP A 59 9.35 13.30 -1.04
CA ASP A 59 10.33 14.00 -0.20
C ASP A 59 10.02 15.51 -0.09
N GLU A 60 10.95 16.28 0.44
CA GLU A 60 10.84 17.73 0.57
C GLU A 60 10.88 18.48 -0.78
N ASN A 61 11.42 17.87 -1.81
CA ASN A 61 11.50 18.43 -3.16
C ASN A 61 10.32 18.00 -4.06
N ASP A 62 9.29 17.38 -3.48
CA ASP A 62 8.15 16.78 -4.20
C ASP A 62 8.54 15.62 -5.13
N GLU A 63 9.74 15.03 -4.99
CA GLU A 63 10.11 13.86 -5.75
C GLU A 63 9.36 12.63 -5.25
N TYR A 64 8.79 11.86 -6.18
CA TYR A 64 8.08 10.61 -5.87
C TYR A 64 9.02 9.56 -5.27
N MET A 65 8.67 9.03 -4.10
CA MET A 65 9.40 8.01 -3.35
C MET A 65 8.66 6.68 -3.25
N GLY A 66 7.37 6.67 -3.62
CA GLY A 66 6.55 5.48 -3.57
C GLY A 66 5.06 5.80 -3.69
N THR A 67 4.25 4.76 -3.63
CA THR A 67 2.78 4.87 -3.58
C THR A 67 2.26 4.22 -2.31
N VAL A 68 1.32 4.88 -1.65
CA VAL A 68 0.50 4.31 -0.58
C VAL A 68 -0.96 4.30 -1.00
N SER A 69 -1.67 3.23 -0.67
CA SER A 69 -3.04 3.02 -1.15
C SER A 69 -3.96 2.49 -0.06
N LEU A 70 -5.23 2.89 -0.15
CA LEU A 70 -6.36 2.18 0.44
C LEU A 70 -7.20 1.62 -0.70
N LYS A 71 -7.39 0.32 -0.72
CA LYS A 71 -8.12 -0.40 -1.77
C LYS A 71 -9.38 -1.04 -1.22
N ASN A 72 -10.34 -1.31 -2.12
CA ASN A 72 -11.57 -2.00 -1.74
C ASN A 72 -12.26 -1.31 -0.56
N ILE A 73 -12.32 0.02 -0.58
CA ILE A 73 -12.86 0.83 0.51
C ILE A 73 -14.34 0.52 0.69
N LEU A 74 -14.68 -0.01 1.85
CA LEU A 74 -16.04 -0.11 2.35
C LEU A 74 -16.24 1.00 3.39
N LYS A 75 -16.89 2.08 2.99
CA LYS A 75 -17.10 3.26 3.84
C LYS A 75 -17.59 2.87 5.23
N GLU A 76 -17.11 3.58 6.24
CA GLU A 76 -17.41 3.35 7.66
C GLU A 76 -17.12 1.92 8.17
N LYS A 77 -16.38 1.14 7.40
CA LYS A 77 -16.05 -0.24 7.73
C LYS A 77 -14.55 -0.52 7.62
N ASN A 78 -14.02 -0.72 6.43
CA ASN A 78 -12.62 -1.09 6.26
C ASN A 78 -12.08 -0.80 4.86
N ALA A 79 -10.75 -0.92 4.74
CA ALA A 79 -10.05 -0.94 3.46
C ALA A 79 -8.81 -1.86 3.53
N GLU A 80 -8.36 -2.31 2.39
CA GLU A 80 -7.06 -2.97 2.22
C GLU A 80 -5.98 -1.90 2.07
N PHE A 81 -4.98 -1.94 2.95
CA PHE A 81 -3.80 -1.10 2.83
C PHE A 81 -2.76 -1.75 1.91
N ALA A 82 -2.11 -0.94 1.08
CA ALA A 82 -0.95 -1.36 0.30
C ALA A 82 0.08 -0.22 0.22
N ILE A 83 1.35 -0.59 0.15
CA ILE A 83 2.45 0.36 0.02
C ILE A 83 3.57 -0.21 -0.84
N THR A 84 4.12 0.63 -1.70
CA THR A 84 5.34 0.36 -2.46
C THR A 84 6.29 1.52 -2.30
N ILE A 85 7.54 1.23 -1.97
CA ILE A 85 8.61 2.23 -1.78
C ILE A 85 9.72 1.97 -2.80
N ARG A 86 10.15 3.01 -3.52
CA ARG A 86 11.33 2.93 -4.39
C ARG A 86 12.56 2.51 -3.59
N LYS A 87 13.46 1.75 -4.21
CA LYS A 87 14.68 1.27 -3.58
C LYS A 87 15.50 2.38 -2.91
N LYS A 88 15.65 3.53 -3.58
CA LYS A 88 16.40 4.69 -3.05
C LYS A 88 15.79 5.29 -1.77
N ALA A 89 14.50 5.06 -1.51
CA ALA A 89 13.78 5.59 -0.36
C ALA A 89 13.67 4.58 0.80
N MET A 90 14.06 3.33 0.59
CA MET A 90 14.00 2.28 1.61
C MET A 90 14.92 2.60 2.80
N GLY A 91 14.46 2.30 4.01
CA GLY A 91 15.22 2.55 5.25
C GLY A 91 15.28 4.02 5.71
N LYS A 92 14.67 4.95 4.98
CA LYS A 92 14.71 6.40 5.25
C LYS A 92 13.46 6.96 5.94
N GLY A 93 12.61 6.08 6.49
CA GLY A 93 11.42 6.50 7.23
C GLY A 93 10.15 6.73 6.41
N PHE A 94 10.20 6.69 5.08
CA PHE A 94 9.04 6.95 4.20
C PHE A 94 7.88 5.99 4.46
N SER A 95 8.16 4.70 4.72
CA SER A 95 7.10 3.72 5.01
C SER A 95 6.36 4.04 6.31
N ALA A 96 7.08 4.39 7.37
CA ALA A 96 6.48 4.73 8.66
C ALA A 96 5.65 6.01 8.57
N PHE A 97 6.19 7.02 7.88
CA PHE A 97 5.49 8.28 7.61
C PHE A 97 4.18 8.01 6.83
N ALA A 98 4.26 7.32 5.69
CA ALA A 98 3.10 7.06 4.83
C ALA A 98 2.04 6.23 5.55
N MET A 99 2.46 5.21 6.32
CA MET A 99 1.55 4.37 7.10
C MET A 99 0.77 5.18 8.14
N LYS A 100 1.45 6.12 8.82
CA LYS A 100 0.80 7.01 9.78
C LYS A 100 -0.22 7.92 9.08
N GLN A 101 0.21 8.62 8.03
CA GLN A 101 -0.64 9.58 7.33
C GLN A 101 -1.88 8.94 6.70
N ILE A 102 -1.73 7.77 6.06
CA ILE A 102 -2.86 7.08 5.43
C ILE A 102 -3.81 6.48 6.49
N ALA A 103 -3.28 6.08 7.65
CA ALA A 103 -4.09 5.60 8.76
C ALA A 103 -4.92 6.75 9.38
N ASP A 104 -4.32 7.92 9.56
CA ASP A 104 -5.04 9.12 10.01
C ASP A 104 -6.14 9.50 9.01
N TYR A 105 -5.85 9.51 7.71
CA TYR A 105 -6.84 9.73 6.65
C TYR A 105 -7.97 8.69 6.67
N ALA A 106 -7.64 7.41 6.83
CA ALA A 106 -8.63 6.32 6.90
C ALA A 106 -9.60 6.48 8.08
N ARG A 107 -9.07 6.90 9.24
CA ARG A 107 -9.87 7.14 10.45
C ARG A 107 -10.72 8.40 10.34
N ASP A 108 -10.10 9.53 9.98
CA ASP A 108 -10.69 10.86 10.16
C ASP A 108 -11.55 11.30 8.96
N GLU A 109 -11.19 10.90 7.73
CA GLU A 109 -11.90 11.29 6.51
C GLU A 109 -12.82 10.20 5.97
N LEU A 110 -12.44 8.92 6.15
CA LEU A 110 -13.24 7.80 5.65
C LEU A 110 -14.02 7.08 6.75
N TYR A 111 -13.80 7.44 8.03
CA TYR A 111 -14.45 6.87 9.20
C TYR A 111 -14.36 5.34 9.25
N LEU A 112 -13.23 4.78 8.79
CA LEU A 112 -13.03 3.35 8.79
C LEU A 112 -12.87 2.83 10.21
N LYS A 113 -13.36 1.62 10.48
CA LYS A 113 -13.18 0.93 11.76
C LYS A 113 -11.81 0.28 11.85
N TYR A 114 -11.29 -0.20 10.72
CA TYR A 114 -9.98 -0.80 10.63
C TYR A 114 -9.45 -0.78 9.20
N MET A 115 -8.15 -0.92 9.06
CA MET A 115 -7.50 -1.29 7.80
C MET A 115 -6.74 -2.60 7.98
N TYR A 116 -6.59 -3.38 6.91
CA TYR A 116 -5.89 -4.66 6.91
C TYR A 116 -4.96 -4.75 5.71
N TRP A 117 -3.95 -5.60 5.83
CA TRP A 117 -3.04 -5.92 4.73
C TRP A 117 -2.39 -7.27 4.94
N PHE A 118 -1.69 -7.72 3.92
CA PHE A 118 -0.98 -8.98 3.97
C PHE A 118 0.40 -8.88 3.32
N VAL A 119 1.29 -9.74 3.75
CA VAL A 119 2.68 -9.79 3.33
C VAL A 119 3.04 -11.24 3.04
N SER A 120 3.76 -11.51 1.94
CA SER A 120 4.33 -12.83 1.71
C SER A 120 5.17 -13.27 2.90
N MET A 121 5.03 -14.53 3.32
CA MET A 121 5.82 -15.10 4.42
C MET A 121 7.33 -15.07 4.13
N GLU A 122 7.73 -14.94 2.88
CA GLU A 122 9.12 -14.83 2.44
C GLU A 122 9.66 -13.38 2.49
N ASN A 123 8.79 -12.38 2.61
CA ASN A 123 9.20 -10.97 2.66
C ASN A 123 9.59 -10.56 4.08
N GLU A 124 10.71 -11.12 4.56
CA GLU A 124 11.21 -10.86 5.92
C GLU A 124 11.42 -9.37 6.22
N ARG A 125 11.79 -8.56 5.22
CA ARG A 125 11.99 -7.12 5.41
C ARG A 125 10.69 -6.42 5.79
N ALA A 126 9.61 -6.70 5.08
CA ALA A 126 8.31 -6.13 5.38
C ALA A 126 7.76 -6.66 6.71
N ILE A 127 7.93 -7.96 6.97
CA ILE A 127 7.53 -8.58 8.25
C ILE A 127 8.25 -7.90 9.41
N ARG A 128 9.59 -7.77 9.36
CA ARG A 128 10.35 -7.07 10.40
C ARG A 128 9.91 -5.63 10.59
N PHE A 129 9.57 -4.92 9.50
CA PHE A 129 9.06 -3.55 9.59
C PHE A 129 7.74 -3.49 10.36
N TYR A 130 6.76 -4.34 10.01
CA TYR A 130 5.45 -4.32 10.67
C TYR A 130 5.52 -4.78 12.13
N ASP A 131 6.28 -5.83 12.42
CA ASP A 131 6.43 -6.34 13.79
C ASP A 131 7.18 -5.34 14.69
N LYS A 132 8.27 -4.72 14.19
CA LYS A 132 9.00 -3.67 14.93
C LYS A 132 8.12 -2.48 15.29
N ASN A 133 7.18 -2.13 14.41
CA ASN A 133 6.22 -1.06 14.65
C ASN A 133 4.96 -1.54 15.39
N GLN A 134 4.97 -2.76 15.93
CA GLN A 134 3.92 -3.35 16.78
C GLN A 134 2.54 -3.41 16.11
N TYR A 135 2.49 -3.58 14.77
CA TYR A 135 1.24 -3.83 14.08
C TYR A 135 0.71 -5.22 14.42
N GLN A 136 -0.59 -5.28 14.73
CA GLN A 136 -1.25 -6.50 15.16
C GLN A 136 -1.35 -7.51 14.01
N ARG A 137 -0.85 -8.73 14.23
CA ARG A 137 -1.13 -9.86 13.34
C ARG A 137 -2.53 -10.40 13.60
N ILE A 138 -3.19 -10.86 12.55
CA ILE A 138 -4.50 -11.49 12.61
C ILE A 138 -4.50 -12.75 11.74
N SER A 139 -5.20 -13.81 12.17
CA SER A 139 -5.40 -14.96 11.30
C SER A 139 -6.36 -14.62 10.16
N TYR A 140 -6.16 -15.25 8.99
CA TYR A 140 -7.08 -15.08 7.87
C TYR A 140 -8.53 -15.45 8.22
N GLU A 141 -8.70 -16.50 9.01
CA GLU A 141 -10.03 -16.93 9.49
C GLU A 141 -10.74 -15.84 10.30
N ASN A 142 -10.03 -15.19 11.22
CA ASN A 142 -10.61 -14.12 12.01
C ASN A 142 -10.88 -12.88 11.15
N LEU A 143 -9.98 -12.53 10.24
CA LEU A 143 -10.18 -11.43 9.31
C LEU A 143 -11.36 -11.68 8.37
N SER A 144 -11.53 -12.91 7.86
CA SER A 144 -12.64 -13.28 6.97
C SER A 144 -14.01 -13.21 7.64
N LYS A 145 -14.06 -13.35 8.97
CA LYS A 145 -15.30 -13.12 9.75
C LYS A 145 -15.66 -11.64 9.84
N LEU A 146 -14.67 -10.77 9.80
CA LEU A 146 -14.88 -9.31 9.83
C LEU A 146 -15.20 -8.75 8.43
N SER A 147 -14.62 -9.33 7.39
CA SER A 147 -14.79 -8.90 6.00
C SER A 147 -14.69 -10.10 5.07
N LYS A 148 -15.53 -10.13 4.04
CA LYS A 148 -15.43 -11.11 2.96
C LYS A 148 -14.26 -10.73 2.06
N ILE A 149 -13.08 -11.28 2.34
CA ILE A 149 -11.86 -11.00 1.59
C ILE A 149 -11.47 -12.27 0.81
N PRO A 150 -11.76 -12.32 -0.50
CA PRO A 150 -11.32 -13.46 -1.31
C PRO A 150 -9.84 -13.32 -1.64
N VAL A 151 -8.98 -14.06 -0.99
CA VAL A 151 -7.56 -14.13 -1.35
C VAL A 151 -7.17 -15.56 -1.65
N ALA A 152 -6.75 -15.79 -2.89
CA ALA A 152 -6.16 -17.07 -3.26
C ALA A 152 -4.88 -17.31 -2.44
N ASN A 153 -4.73 -18.57 -1.95
CA ASN A 153 -3.56 -18.97 -1.15
C ASN A 153 -3.32 -18.10 0.11
N ALA A 154 -4.39 -17.68 0.78
CA ALA A 154 -4.34 -16.82 1.99
C ALA A 154 -3.36 -17.33 3.07
N LYS A 155 -3.11 -18.64 3.14
CA LYS A 155 -2.17 -19.29 4.07
C LYS A 155 -0.70 -18.98 3.79
N ASN A 156 -0.37 -18.47 2.62
CA ASN A 156 1.02 -18.09 2.24
C ASN A 156 1.39 -16.67 2.67
N TYR A 157 0.50 -16.00 3.38
CA TYR A 157 0.67 -14.62 3.80
C TYR A 157 0.54 -14.48 5.32
N ILE A 158 1.30 -13.53 5.87
CA ILE A 158 1.08 -13.00 7.21
C ILE A 158 0.12 -11.82 7.06
N TRP A 159 -0.94 -11.83 7.85
CA TRP A 159 -1.98 -10.82 7.84
C TRP A 159 -1.83 -9.88 9.02
N TYR A 160 -2.07 -8.61 8.76
CA TYR A 160 -2.04 -7.54 9.74
C TYR A 160 -3.35 -6.76 9.74
N ILE A 161 -3.67 -6.20 10.89
CA ILE A 161 -4.82 -5.32 11.08
C ILE A 161 -4.41 -4.11 11.92
N LYS A 162 -4.99 -2.95 11.61
CA LYS A 162 -4.95 -1.77 12.45
C LYS A 162 -6.37 -1.33 12.72
N ASN A 163 -6.83 -1.51 13.95
CA ASN A 163 -8.10 -0.99 14.45
C ASN A 163 -7.96 0.50 14.77
N PHE A 164 -9.04 1.27 14.60
CA PHE A 164 -9.08 2.71 14.86
C PHE A 164 -9.92 3.06 16.11
N TYR A 165 -10.76 2.13 16.56
CA TYR A 165 -11.65 2.29 17.73
C TYR A 165 -11.63 1.03 18.59
#